data_02852940d0b4d8f62e6e502c81250ccb
#
_entry.id   02852940d0b4d8f62e6e502c81250ccb
#
_cell.length_a   1.000
_cell.length_b   1.000
_cell.length_c   1.000
_cell.angle_alpha   90.00
_cell.angle_beta   90.00
_cell.angle_gamma   90.00
#
_symmetry.space_group_name_H-M   'P 1'
#
loop_
_entity.id
_entity.type
_entity.pdbx_description
1 polymer ?
#
loop_
_entity_poly.entity_id
_entity_poly.type
_entity_poly.pdbx_seq_one_letter_code
_entity_poly.pdbx_strand_id
1 'polypeptide(L)'
;AEIKALQLRNGCHIKTIYKVPTLEEALLFAKGRVMLNLDKAFDYFDQVYTLLEKTGTTDMVIMKSDAPADYVKKNYGKYLKKVVFMPKINLDDKNAMQRLDDYLQIINPVAVEFKFASDLNRLPYDVKNAMKGRARIWYNTLWNTHAGGHDDDCSLVDPDEGYGYLIDSLGASI
;
A
#
# COMPACT_ATOMS: atom_id res chain seq x y z
N ALA A 1 11.68 10.99 22.13
CA ALA A 1 13.02 10.73 22.72
C ALA A 1 13.16 9.26 23.14
N GLU A 2 12.18 8.68 23.79
CA GLU A 2 12.24 7.30 24.32
C GLU A 2 12.40 6.24 23.22
N ILE A 3 11.63 6.31 22.12
CA ILE A 3 11.71 5.36 21.02
C ILE A 3 13.12 5.34 20.39
N LYS A 4 13.78 6.47 20.27
CA LYS A 4 15.15 6.56 19.71
C LYS A 4 16.20 5.89 20.61
N ALA A 5 15.91 5.67 21.88
CA ALA A 5 16.79 4.95 22.80
C ALA A 5 16.70 3.42 22.65
N LEU A 6 15.60 2.91 22.05
CA LEU A 6 15.39 1.48 21.85
C LEU A 6 16.37 0.92 20.82
N GLN A 7 16.90 -0.27 21.11
CA GLN A 7 17.67 -1.06 20.16
C GLN A 7 16.76 -2.05 19.43
N LEU A 8 16.94 -2.14 18.13
CA LEU A 8 16.26 -3.15 17.33
C LEU A 8 16.79 -4.55 17.66
N ARG A 9 15.91 -5.54 17.53
CA ARG A 9 16.27 -6.97 17.62
C ARG A 9 16.17 -7.60 16.25
N ASN A 10 17.00 -8.60 15.97
CA ASN A 10 16.87 -9.42 14.77
C ASN A 10 15.75 -10.46 14.92
N GLY A 11 15.49 -11.27 13.88
CA GLY A 11 14.47 -12.32 13.90
C GLY A 11 14.66 -13.39 14.98
N CYS A 12 15.87 -13.54 15.52
CA CYS A 12 16.18 -14.42 16.66
C CYS A 12 16.09 -13.70 18.01
N HIS A 13 15.47 -12.53 18.07
CA HIS A 13 15.34 -11.71 19.27
C HIS A 13 16.65 -11.20 19.89
N ILE A 14 17.77 -11.30 19.21
CA ILE A 14 19.07 -10.80 19.68
C ILE A 14 19.13 -9.29 19.46
N LYS A 15 19.56 -8.52 20.47
CA LYS A 15 19.76 -7.10 20.35
C LYS A 15 20.84 -6.78 19.31
N THR A 16 20.55 -5.81 18.44
CA THR A 16 21.50 -5.30 17.45
C THR A 16 22.06 -3.96 17.89
N ILE A 17 23.04 -3.44 17.14
CA ILE A 17 23.55 -2.07 17.32
C ILE A 17 22.61 -1.00 16.75
N TYR A 18 21.60 -1.42 15.98
CA TYR A 18 20.69 -0.52 15.28
C TYR A 18 19.58 0.00 16.18
N LYS A 19 19.17 1.23 15.91
CA LYS A 19 18.06 1.92 16.59
C LYS A 19 16.93 2.19 15.61
N VAL A 20 15.74 2.50 16.14
CA VAL A 20 14.59 2.92 15.32
C VAL A 20 14.94 4.25 14.64
N PRO A 21 14.94 4.32 13.30
CA PRO A 21 15.15 5.58 12.59
C PRO A 21 13.93 6.50 12.73
N THR A 22 14.13 7.79 12.60
CA THR A 22 13.03 8.73 12.35
C THR A 22 12.57 8.60 10.91
N LEU A 23 11.36 9.10 10.59
CA LEU A 23 10.90 9.15 9.21
C LEU A 23 11.85 10.00 8.34
N GLU A 24 12.36 11.12 8.86
CA GLU A 24 13.32 11.97 8.15
C GLU A 24 14.61 11.21 7.78
N GLU A 25 15.19 10.46 8.73
CA GLU A 25 16.36 9.62 8.48
C GLU A 25 16.09 8.54 7.42
N ALA A 26 14.92 7.90 7.48
CA ALA A 26 14.51 6.89 6.49
C ALA A 26 14.32 7.49 5.09
N LEU A 27 13.66 8.64 4.99
CA LEU A 27 13.44 9.35 3.74
C LEU A 27 14.76 9.76 3.08
N LEU A 28 15.68 10.35 3.85
CA LEU A 28 17.00 10.75 3.34
C LEU A 28 17.83 9.54 2.90
N PHE A 29 17.74 8.42 3.63
CA PHE A 29 18.43 7.19 3.24
C PHE A 29 17.87 6.57 1.95
N ALA A 30 16.56 6.59 1.77
CA ALA A 30 15.88 6.04 0.59
C ALA A 30 16.02 6.94 -0.65
N LYS A 31 16.29 8.24 -0.46
CA LYS A 31 16.31 9.25 -1.53
C LYS A 31 17.19 8.84 -2.70
N GLY A 32 16.58 8.80 -3.90
CA GLY A 32 17.25 8.41 -5.14
C GLY A 32 17.58 6.91 -5.25
N ARG A 33 17.09 6.07 -4.34
CA ARG A 33 17.35 4.62 -4.31
C ARG A 33 16.09 3.79 -4.47
N VAL A 34 15.09 4.02 -3.62
CA VAL A 34 13.85 3.24 -3.59
C VAL A 34 12.66 4.12 -3.20
N MET A 35 11.45 3.72 -3.61
CA MET A 35 10.21 4.29 -3.09
C MET A 35 9.88 3.68 -1.72
N LEU A 36 9.28 4.48 -0.84
CA LEU A 36 8.82 4.03 0.47
C LEU A 36 7.29 3.97 0.50
N ASN A 37 6.77 2.83 0.90
CA ASN A 37 5.36 2.67 1.25
C ASN A 37 5.17 3.07 2.73
N LEU A 38 4.53 4.20 2.98
CA LEU A 38 4.33 4.74 4.32
C LEU A 38 3.02 4.22 4.92
N ASP A 39 3.08 3.05 5.55
CA ASP A 39 1.93 2.48 6.23
C ASP A 39 1.52 3.31 7.44
N LYS A 40 0.20 3.42 7.70
CA LYS A 40 -0.41 4.17 8.83
C LYS A 40 0.01 5.65 8.93
N ALA A 41 0.53 6.23 7.85
CA ALA A 41 0.96 7.62 7.82
C ALA A 41 -0.17 8.61 7.48
N PHE A 42 -1.32 8.11 7.02
CA PHE A 42 -2.42 8.94 6.51
C PHE A 42 -2.99 9.90 7.58
N ASP A 43 -3.11 9.47 8.83
CA ASP A 43 -3.61 10.30 9.93
C ASP A 43 -2.69 11.49 10.26
N TYR A 44 -1.45 11.44 9.79
CA TYR A 44 -0.41 12.46 9.96
C TYR A 44 -0.04 13.13 8.63
N PHE A 45 -0.95 13.14 7.64
CA PHE A 45 -0.65 13.53 6.27
C PHE A 45 0.08 14.88 6.15
N ASP A 46 -0.43 15.92 6.81
CA ASP A 46 0.17 17.26 6.74
C ASP A 46 1.59 17.30 7.32
N GLN A 47 1.82 16.60 8.46
CA GLN A 47 3.14 16.53 9.08
C GLN A 47 4.12 15.74 8.21
N VAL A 48 3.67 14.59 7.67
CA VAL A 48 4.45 13.77 6.74
C VAL A 48 4.77 14.58 5.49
N TYR A 49 3.78 15.25 4.90
CA TYR A 49 3.99 16.05 3.70
C TYR A 49 5.02 17.17 3.92
N THR A 50 4.98 17.86 5.06
CA THR A 50 5.99 18.86 5.41
C THR A 50 7.39 18.26 5.44
N LEU A 51 7.53 17.04 5.95
CA LEU A 51 8.80 16.33 5.97
C LEU A 51 9.27 15.93 4.56
N LEU A 52 8.33 15.48 3.70
CA LEU A 52 8.62 15.12 2.31
C LEU A 52 9.12 16.34 1.52
N GLU A 53 8.52 17.51 1.70
CA GLU A 53 9.00 18.76 1.08
C GLU A 53 10.40 19.12 1.60
N LYS A 54 10.61 19.06 2.92
CA LYS A 54 11.91 19.36 3.54
C LYS A 54 13.04 18.45 3.02
N THR A 55 12.76 17.16 2.82
CA THR A 55 13.75 16.18 2.35
C THR A 55 13.85 16.09 0.83
N GLY A 56 12.89 16.68 0.10
CA GLY A 56 12.78 16.58 -1.36
C GLY A 56 12.51 15.14 -1.82
N THR A 57 11.53 14.47 -1.17
CA THR A 57 11.15 13.07 -1.41
C THR A 57 9.66 12.89 -1.66
N THR A 58 8.96 13.93 -2.09
CA THR A 58 7.49 13.91 -2.32
C THR A 58 7.06 12.89 -3.36
N ASP A 59 7.85 12.66 -4.40
CA ASP A 59 7.63 11.73 -5.50
C ASP A 59 8.13 10.30 -5.22
N MET A 60 8.72 10.07 -4.04
CA MET A 60 9.34 8.81 -3.66
C MET A 60 8.55 8.03 -2.59
N VAL A 61 7.33 8.46 -2.30
CA VAL A 61 6.52 7.81 -1.26
C VAL A 61 5.14 7.46 -1.78
N ILE A 62 4.60 6.40 -1.21
CA ILE A 62 3.21 6.00 -1.37
C ILE A 62 2.50 6.24 -0.04
N MET A 63 1.46 7.10 -0.07
CA MET A 63 0.55 7.32 1.04
C MET A 63 -0.70 6.48 0.83
N LYS A 64 -1.14 5.75 1.85
CA LYS A 64 -2.28 4.82 1.73
C LYS A 64 -3.41 5.16 2.69
N SER A 65 -4.65 4.92 2.26
CA SER A 65 -5.83 5.01 3.12
C SER A 65 -7.00 4.20 2.55
N ASP A 66 -7.91 3.83 3.44
CA ASP A 66 -9.24 3.30 3.14
C ASP A 66 -10.36 4.34 3.38
N ALA A 67 -10.02 5.62 3.58
CA ALA A 67 -11.00 6.70 3.71
C ALA A 67 -11.81 6.88 2.41
N PRO A 68 -13.06 7.37 2.43
CA PRO A 68 -13.84 7.65 1.22
C PRO A 68 -13.13 8.60 0.25
N ALA A 69 -13.31 8.37 -1.07
CA ALA A 69 -12.60 9.13 -2.11
C ALA A 69 -12.89 10.65 -2.05
N ASP A 70 -14.13 11.04 -1.78
CA ASP A 70 -14.55 12.43 -1.62
C ASP A 70 -13.90 13.10 -0.40
N TYR A 71 -13.80 12.38 0.72
CA TYR A 71 -13.09 12.83 1.92
C TYR A 71 -11.60 13.09 1.61
N VAL A 72 -10.94 12.15 0.94
CA VAL A 72 -9.52 12.29 0.54
C VAL A 72 -9.36 13.49 -0.39
N LYS A 73 -10.24 13.61 -1.39
CA LYS A 73 -10.20 14.73 -2.33
C LYS A 73 -10.40 16.08 -1.66
N LYS A 74 -11.36 16.17 -0.74
CA LYS A 74 -11.69 17.40 -0.02
C LYS A 74 -10.56 17.85 0.89
N ASN A 75 -9.98 16.94 1.67
CA ASN A 75 -9.03 17.29 2.72
C ASN A 75 -7.58 17.31 2.24
N TYR A 76 -7.21 16.43 1.29
CA TYR A 76 -5.83 16.22 0.86
C TYR A 76 -5.61 16.42 -0.65
N GLY A 77 -6.65 16.84 -1.39
CA GLY A 77 -6.59 17.02 -2.84
C GLY A 77 -5.43 17.86 -3.35
N LYS A 78 -5.00 18.86 -2.57
CA LYS A 78 -3.84 19.71 -2.88
C LYS A 78 -2.50 18.95 -2.96
N TYR A 79 -2.40 17.80 -2.30
CA TYR A 79 -1.20 16.98 -2.26
C TYR A 79 -1.17 15.86 -3.31
N LEU A 80 -2.35 15.43 -3.82
CA LEU A 80 -2.48 14.26 -4.69
C LEU A 80 -1.74 14.35 -6.03
N LYS A 81 -1.33 15.57 -6.42
CA LYS A 81 -0.49 15.78 -7.61
C LYS A 81 1.01 15.68 -7.33
N LYS A 82 1.40 15.62 -6.06
CA LYS A 82 2.79 15.68 -5.61
C LYS A 82 3.27 14.41 -4.94
N VAL A 83 2.36 13.62 -4.36
CA VAL A 83 2.64 12.32 -3.74
C VAL A 83 1.82 11.23 -4.41
N VAL A 84 2.33 10.02 -4.46
CA VAL A 84 1.55 8.86 -4.89
C VAL A 84 0.58 8.50 -3.76
N PHE A 85 -0.72 8.62 -4.05
CA PHE A 85 -1.76 8.15 -3.14
C PHE A 85 -2.35 6.84 -3.66
N MET A 86 -2.36 5.81 -2.83
CA MET A 86 -2.87 4.49 -3.13
C MET A 86 -4.03 4.13 -2.22
N PRO A 87 -5.27 4.08 -2.73
CA PRO A 87 -6.42 3.60 -1.97
C PRO A 87 -6.24 2.14 -1.55
N LYS A 88 -6.80 1.78 -0.39
CA LYS A 88 -6.93 0.40 0.06
C LYS A 88 -8.41 -0.01 0.03
N ILE A 89 -8.72 -1.14 -0.58
CA ILE A 89 -10.07 -1.67 -0.69
C ILE A 89 -10.09 -3.13 -0.23
N ASN A 90 -10.97 -3.43 0.72
CA ASN A 90 -11.27 -4.80 1.08
C ASN A 90 -12.40 -5.31 0.18
N LEU A 91 -12.12 -6.33 -0.64
CA LEU A 91 -13.09 -6.90 -1.58
C LEU A 91 -14.16 -7.77 -0.91
N ASP A 92 -14.03 -8.03 0.39
CA ASP A 92 -15.08 -8.69 1.16
C ASP A 92 -16.16 -7.70 1.65
N ASP A 93 -15.93 -6.39 1.50
CA ASP A 93 -16.92 -5.37 1.84
C ASP A 93 -18.02 -5.29 0.76
N LYS A 94 -19.28 -5.19 1.18
CA LYS A 94 -20.45 -5.14 0.28
C LYS A 94 -20.40 -4.01 -0.75
N ASN A 95 -19.72 -2.91 -0.45
CA ASN A 95 -19.61 -1.74 -1.30
C ASN A 95 -18.24 -1.60 -1.98
N ALA A 96 -17.45 -2.69 -2.05
CA ALA A 96 -16.08 -2.66 -2.58
C ALA A 96 -16.02 -2.08 -4.00
N MET A 97 -16.86 -2.55 -4.91
CA MET A 97 -16.88 -2.09 -6.30
C MET A 97 -17.33 -0.63 -6.42
N GLN A 98 -18.31 -0.20 -5.63
CA GLN A 98 -18.71 1.22 -5.61
C GLN A 98 -17.55 2.11 -5.13
N ARG A 99 -16.84 1.69 -4.09
CA ARG A 99 -15.65 2.41 -3.60
C ARG A 99 -14.55 2.47 -4.65
N LEU A 100 -14.34 1.39 -5.41
CA LEU A 100 -13.40 1.39 -6.51
C LEU A 100 -13.79 2.42 -7.58
N ASP A 101 -15.04 2.42 -7.99
CA ASP A 101 -15.55 3.39 -8.97
C ASP A 101 -15.40 4.84 -8.49
N ASP A 102 -15.73 5.12 -7.23
CA ASP A 102 -15.56 6.45 -6.63
C ASP A 102 -14.09 6.89 -6.67
N TYR A 103 -13.15 6.02 -6.32
CA TYR A 103 -11.72 6.33 -6.38
C TYR A 103 -11.25 6.57 -7.82
N LEU A 104 -11.67 5.73 -8.76
CA LEU A 104 -11.29 5.87 -10.16
C LEU A 104 -11.85 7.15 -10.80
N GLN A 105 -13.03 7.64 -10.38
CA GLN A 105 -13.65 8.85 -10.89
C GLN A 105 -13.14 10.12 -10.20
N ILE A 106 -13.01 10.10 -8.86
CA ILE A 106 -12.74 11.33 -8.08
C ILE A 106 -11.25 11.59 -7.94
N ILE A 107 -10.43 10.54 -7.75
CA ILE A 107 -9.00 10.63 -7.47
C ILE A 107 -8.17 10.27 -8.70
N ASN A 108 -8.59 9.25 -9.45
CA ASN A 108 -7.84 8.63 -10.55
C ASN A 108 -6.43 8.18 -10.11
N PRO A 109 -6.32 7.23 -9.15
CA PRO A 109 -5.06 6.80 -8.59
C PRO A 109 -4.24 6.00 -9.61
N VAL A 110 -2.91 5.98 -9.47
CA VAL A 110 -2.02 5.18 -10.33
C VAL A 110 -1.98 3.70 -9.94
N ALA A 111 -2.36 3.39 -8.71
CA ALA A 111 -2.46 2.03 -8.17
C ALA A 111 -3.54 1.97 -7.09
N VAL A 112 -4.10 0.78 -6.87
CA VAL A 112 -5.05 0.48 -5.78
C VAL A 112 -4.60 -0.81 -5.10
N GLU A 113 -4.51 -0.79 -3.76
CA GLU A 113 -4.24 -1.98 -2.95
C GLU A 113 -5.55 -2.69 -2.61
N PHE A 114 -5.61 -3.98 -2.92
CA PHE A 114 -6.75 -4.83 -2.62
C PHE A 114 -6.38 -5.92 -1.63
N LYS A 115 -7.37 -6.34 -0.85
CA LYS A 115 -7.32 -7.56 -0.06
C LYS A 115 -8.65 -8.31 -0.16
N PHE A 116 -8.58 -9.63 -0.04
CA PHE A 116 -9.73 -10.54 0.02
C PHE A 116 -9.35 -11.80 0.80
N ALA A 117 -10.29 -12.35 1.56
CA ALA A 117 -9.97 -13.41 2.52
C ALA A 117 -10.04 -14.83 1.92
N SER A 118 -10.74 -15.01 0.80
CA SER A 118 -11.00 -16.34 0.24
C SER A 118 -11.11 -16.32 -1.28
N ASP A 119 -10.62 -17.36 -1.93
CA ASP A 119 -10.76 -17.63 -3.37
C ASP A 119 -12.21 -17.82 -3.83
N LEU A 120 -13.12 -18.04 -2.89
CA LEU A 120 -14.55 -18.06 -3.21
C LEU A 120 -15.06 -16.66 -3.57
N ASN A 121 -14.34 -15.60 -3.20
CA ASN A 121 -14.65 -14.25 -3.63
C ASN A 121 -14.31 -14.08 -5.12
N ARG A 122 -15.30 -13.72 -5.94
CA ARG A 122 -15.10 -13.54 -7.40
C ARG A 122 -14.78 -12.09 -7.79
N LEU A 123 -14.90 -11.14 -6.87
CA LEU A 123 -14.63 -9.72 -7.13
C LEU A 123 -13.21 -9.42 -7.63
N PRO A 124 -12.13 -10.15 -7.24
CA PRO A 124 -10.81 -9.95 -7.82
C PRO A 124 -10.78 -10.01 -9.36
N TYR A 125 -11.60 -10.86 -9.99
CA TYR A 125 -11.71 -10.93 -11.45
C TYR A 125 -12.44 -9.71 -12.04
N ASP A 126 -13.47 -9.21 -11.35
CA ASP A 126 -14.18 -8.01 -11.76
C ASP A 126 -13.27 -6.78 -11.64
N VAL A 127 -12.45 -6.72 -10.56
CA VAL A 127 -11.41 -5.71 -10.35
C VAL A 127 -10.40 -5.73 -11.49
N LYS A 128 -9.88 -6.91 -11.89
CA LYS A 128 -8.95 -7.04 -13.03
C LYS A 128 -9.49 -6.36 -14.27
N ASN A 129 -10.78 -6.60 -14.58
CA ASN A 129 -11.43 -6.00 -15.73
C ASN A 129 -11.63 -4.49 -15.58
N ALA A 130 -12.10 -4.04 -14.42
CA ALA A 130 -12.35 -2.62 -14.13
C ALA A 130 -11.06 -1.77 -14.13
N MET A 131 -9.93 -2.36 -13.71
CA MET A 131 -8.64 -1.68 -13.60
C MET A 131 -7.84 -1.65 -14.89
N LYS A 132 -8.20 -2.47 -15.89
CA LYS A 132 -7.45 -2.63 -17.15
C LYS A 132 -7.24 -1.29 -17.87
N GLY A 133 -5.99 -0.90 -18.05
CA GLY A 133 -5.60 0.34 -18.71
C GLY A 133 -5.87 1.62 -17.90
N ARG A 134 -6.28 1.51 -16.64
CA ARG A 134 -6.61 2.66 -15.77
C ARG A 134 -5.60 2.83 -14.64
N ALA A 135 -5.37 1.79 -13.84
CA ALA A 135 -4.45 1.81 -12.71
C ALA A 135 -3.84 0.42 -12.47
N ARG A 136 -2.76 0.37 -11.70
CA ARG A 136 -2.11 -0.88 -11.30
C ARG A 136 -2.86 -1.53 -10.15
N ILE A 137 -2.80 -2.86 -10.11
CA ILE A 137 -3.35 -3.67 -9.04
C ILE A 137 -2.22 -4.08 -8.10
N TRP A 138 -2.41 -3.84 -6.81
CA TRP A 138 -1.55 -4.30 -5.73
C TRP A 138 -2.34 -5.23 -4.83
N TYR A 139 -1.89 -6.46 -4.61
CA TYR A 139 -2.39 -7.34 -3.56
C TYR A 139 -1.43 -7.37 -2.37
N ASN A 140 -1.99 -7.37 -1.17
CA ASN A 140 -1.21 -7.55 0.05
C ASN A 140 -1.10 -9.05 0.35
N THR A 141 0.12 -9.60 0.35
CA THR A 141 0.40 -11.03 0.49
C THR A 141 0.95 -11.44 1.86
N LEU A 142 1.02 -10.47 2.80
CA LEU A 142 1.62 -10.72 4.13
C LEU A 142 0.89 -11.78 4.96
N TRP A 143 -0.42 -11.93 4.76
CA TRP A 143 -1.27 -12.87 5.49
C TRP A 143 -2.19 -13.63 4.53
N ASN A 144 -2.46 -14.90 4.79
CA ASN A 144 -3.34 -15.74 3.98
C ASN A 144 -4.75 -15.14 3.77
N THR A 145 -5.25 -14.38 4.72
CA THR A 145 -6.55 -13.67 4.65
C THR A 145 -6.50 -12.35 3.87
N HIS A 146 -5.36 -12.01 3.28
CA HIS A 146 -5.22 -10.78 2.47
C HIS A 146 -5.26 -11.03 0.98
N ALA A 147 -4.93 -12.24 0.51
CA ALA A 147 -4.88 -12.60 -0.89
C ALA A 147 -5.51 -13.99 -1.18
N GLY A 148 -6.55 -14.37 -0.42
CA GLY A 148 -7.29 -15.60 -0.66
C GLY A 148 -6.50 -16.90 -0.42
N GLY A 149 -5.40 -16.84 0.32
CA GLY A 149 -4.48 -17.95 0.53
C GLY A 149 -3.23 -17.93 -0.36
N HIS A 150 -3.16 -17.02 -1.35
CA HIS A 150 -2.00 -16.86 -2.25
C HIS A 150 -0.98 -15.88 -1.64
N ASP A 151 -0.54 -16.17 -0.42
CA ASP A 151 0.34 -15.31 0.36
C ASP A 151 1.83 -15.64 0.17
N ASP A 152 2.68 -14.99 0.98
CA ASP A 152 4.12 -15.19 0.94
C ASP A 152 4.50 -16.63 1.28
N ASP A 153 3.81 -17.26 2.25
CA ASP A 153 4.09 -18.65 2.66
C ASP A 153 3.67 -19.64 1.57
N CYS A 154 2.52 -19.44 0.91
CA CYS A 154 2.11 -20.20 -0.26
C CYS A 154 3.15 -20.08 -1.38
N SER A 155 3.63 -18.88 -1.65
CA SER A 155 4.62 -18.62 -2.71
C SER A 155 6.00 -19.25 -2.45
N LEU A 156 6.36 -19.49 -1.18
CA LEU A 156 7.58 -20.21 -0.82
C LEU A 156 7.48 -21.70 -1.13
N VAL A 157 6.27 -22.27 -1.11
CA VAL A 157 6.01 -23.69 -1.38
C VAL A 157 5.76 -23.90 -2.87
N ASP A 158 4.90 -23.11 -3.45
CA ASP A 158 4.52 -23.14 -4.86
C ASP A 158 4.36 -21.69 -5.40
N PRO A 159 5.38 -21.16 -6.10
CA PRO A 159 5.34 -19.81 -6.64
C PRO A 159 4.20 -19.57 -7.64
N ASP A 160 3.78 -20.60 -8.38
CA ASP A 160 2.72 -20.47 -9.39
C ASP A 160 1.33 -20.35 -8.73
N GLU A 161 1.10 -21.10 -7.65
CA GLU A 161 -0.11 -21.00 -6.82
C GLU A 161 -0.12 -19.76 -5.93
N GLY A 162 1.04 -19.21 -5.59
CA GLY A 162 1.18 -17.96 -4.84
C GLY A 162 1.15 -16.72 -5.74
N TYR A 163 2.29 -16.08 -5.91
CA TYR A 163 2.41 -14.85 -6.71
C TYR A 163 2.02 -15.02 -8.18
N GLY A 164 2.31 -16.21 -8.77
CA GLY A 164 1.93 -16.53 -10.14
C GLY A 164 0.43 -16.39 -10.35
N TYR A 165 -0.37 -16.96 -9.43
CA TYR A 165 -1.84 -16.83 -9.51
C TYR A 165 -2.29 -15.36 -9.43
N LEU A 166 -1.75 -14.57 -8.52
CA LEU A 166 -2.10 -13.15 -8.39
C LEU A 166 -1.74 -12.35 -9.65
N ILE A 167 -0.61 -12.65 -10.27
CA ILE A 167 -0.13 -11.97 -11.49
C ILE A 167 -0.95 -12.40 -12.70
N ASP A 168 -0.99 -13.68 -12.99
CA ASP A 168 -1.54 -14.20 -14.25
C ASP A 168 -3.07 -14.23 -14.23
N SER A 169 -3.66 -14.69 -13.13
CA SER A 169 -5.11 -14.82 -13.02
C SER A 169 -5.79 -13.53 -12.60
N LEU A 170 -5.23 -12.79 -11.62
CA LEU A 170 -5.87 -11.61 -11.04
C LEU A 170 -5.26 -10.28 -11.51
N GLY A 171 -4.19 -10.29 -12.30
CA GLY A 171 -3.61 -9.10 -12.92
C GLY A 171 -2.82 -8.20 -11.98
N ALA A 172 -2.25 -8.76 -10.91
CA ALA A 172 -1.34 -8.02 -10.06
C ALA A 172 -0.19 -7.40 -10.87
N SER A 173 0.14 -6.18 -10.55
CA SER A 173 1.24 -5.43 -11.18
C SER A 173 2.31 -5.03 -10.17
N ILE A 174 2.01 -5.18 -8.91
CA ILE A 174 2.85 -4.87 -7.75
C ILE A 174 2.45 -5.85 -6.65
#